data_bd6dffce03dc6f57e2ba20001684227a
#
_entry.id   bd6dffce03dc6f57e2ba20001684227a
#
_cell.length_a   1.000
_cell.length_b   1.000
_cell.length_c   1.000
_cell.angle_alpha   90.00
_cell.angle_beta   90.00
_cell.angle_gamma   90.00
#
_symmetry.space_group_name_H-M   'P 1'
#
loop_
_entity.id
_entity.type
_entity.pdbx_description
1 polymer ?
#
loop_
_entity_poly.entity_id
_entity_poly.type
_entity_poly.pdbx_seq_one_letter_code
_entity_poly.pdbx_strand_id
1 'polypeptide(L)'
;MDEKPYQLLGEAREPLEIRPGDTKKLDSEYIRCGTCSIFVFTEPLADYRHVSVRQHRTKRDWAEEIRYLLTEIYPEHEKIILVMDNLNTHTKASLYQSFPAKEAAALANRLEIHYTPKHGSWLNIAEIELNAMTRQCLDRRIDDIQKLSEELSAWESRRN
;
A
#
# COMPACT_ATOMS: atom_id res chain seq x y z
N MET A 1 -9.04 -1.94 2.64
CA MET A 1 -7.84 -1.99 1.79
C MET A 1 -7.88 -0.88 0.77
N ASP A 2 -6.76 -0.28 0.48
CA ASP A 2 -6.61 0.78 -0.52
C ASP A 2 -5.20 0.75 -1.13
N GLU A 3 -4.99 1.46 -2.25
CA GLU A 3 -3.69 1.56 -2.89
C GLU A 3 -3.37 3.00 -3.34
N LYS A 4 -2.09 3.35 -3.25
CA LYS A 4 -1.60 4.67 -3.64
C LYS A 4 -0.43 4.56 -4.61
N PRO A 5 -0.50 5.15 -5.81
CA PRO A 5 0.67 5.31 -6.64
C PRO A 5 1.68 6.25 -5.97
N TYR A 6 2.95 5.91 -6.07
CA TYR A 6 4.05 6.71 -5.52
C TYR A 6 5.13 6.96 -6.56
N GLN A 7 5.57 8.20 -6.67
CA GLN A 7 6.66 8.61 -7.53
C GLN A 7 7.97 8.58 -6.73
N LEU A 8 8.91 7.73 -7.14
CA LEU A 8 10.25 7.72 -6.58
C LEU A 8 11.01 8.96 -7.07
N LEU A 9 11.54 9.73 -6.12
CA LEU A 9 12.22 10.99 -6.38
C LEU A 9 13.60 10.99 -5.73
N GLY A 10 14.63 11.26 -6.54
CA GLY A 10 16.00 11.49 -6.09
C GLY A 10 16.36 12.97 -6.01
N GLU A 11 17.44 13.27 -5.29
CA GLU A 11 18.01 14.61 -5.24
C GLU A 11 18.76 14.91 -6.54
N ALA A 12 18.53 16.07 -7.14
CA ALA A 12 19.24 16.52 -8.33
C ALA A 12 20.63 17.06 -8.00
N ARG A 13 20.83 17.56 -6.78
CA ARG A 13 22.09 18.10 -6.24
C ARG A 13 22.31 17.55 -4.84
N GLU A 14 23.56 17.57 -4.38
CA GLU A 14 23.88 17.24 -3.00
C GLU A 14 23.15 18.20 -2.05
N PRO A 15 22.45 17.68 -1.02
CA PRO A 15 21.80 18.51 -0.02
C PRO A 15 22.81 19.42 0.67
N LEU A 16 22.45 20.67 0.88
CA LEU A 16 23.27 21.60 1.65
C LEU A 16 23.31 21.18 3.11
N GLU A 17 24.48 21.25 3.73
CA GLU A 17 24.61 21.02 5.17
C GLU A 17 23.72 21.97 5.95
N ILE A 18 22.93 21.40 6.87
CA ILE A 18 22.06 22.16 7.76
C ILE A 18 22.88 22.51 9.01
N ARG A 19 23.05 23.80 9.30
CA ARG A 19 23.65 24.29 10.54
C ARG A 19 22.58 24.56 11.60
N PRO A 20 22.87 24.42 12.87
CA PRO A 20 21.93 24.78 13.94
C PRO A 20 21.42 26.22 13.76
N GLY A 21 20.09 26.38 13.69
CA GLY A 21 19.43 27.66 13.45
C GLY A 21 19.08 27.98 11.99
N ASP A 22 19.55 27.17 11.03
CA ASP A 22 19.19 27.34 9.63
C ASP A 22 17.82 26.71 9.32
N THR A 23 17.07 27.38 8.44
CA THR A 23 15.85 26.81 7.85
C THR A 23 16.22 25.74 6.83
N LYS A 24 15.53 24.58 6.87
CA LYS A 24 15.70 23.54 5.87
C LYS A 24 15.48 24.09 4.46
N LYS A 25 16.51 24.04 3.63
CA LYS A 25 16.46 24.44 2.22
C LYS A 25 16.16 23.19 1.39
N LEU A 26 15.09 23.24 0.61
CA LEU A 26 14.74 22.18 -0.34
C LEU A 26 15.04 22.69 -1.75
N ASP A 27 15.78 21.89 -2.54
CA ASP A 27 15.93 22.17 -3.96
C ASP A 27 14.58 21.91 -4.66
N SER A 28 14.19 22.78 -5.58
CA SER A 28 13.01 22.55 -6.42
C SER A 28 13.26 21.51 -7.51
N GLU A 29 14.52 21.27 -7.86
CA GLU A 29 14.91 20.25 -8.85
C GLU A 29 14.93 18.86 -8.22
N TYR A 30 14.50 17.86 -8.97
CA TYR A 30 14.51 16.46 -8.56
C TYR A 30 14.69 15.52 -9.74
N ILE A 31 15.20 14.33 -9.48
CA ILE A 31 15.32 13.24 -10.46
C ILE A 31 14.15 12.28 -10.25
N ARG A 32 13.49 11.90 -11.37
CA ARG A 32 12.47 10.86 -11.32
C ARG A 32 13.13 9.48 -11.44
N CYS A 33 12.99 8.67 -10.39
CA CYS A 33 13.59 7.35 -10.28
C CYS A 33 12.61 6.20 -10.58
N GLY A 34 11.43 6.53 -11.08
CA GLY A 34 10.39 5.55 -11.39
C GLY A 34 9.12 5.75 -10.59
N THR A 35 8.18 4.83 -10.77
CA THR A 35 6.92 4.78 -10.03
C THR A 35 6.72 3.41 -9.43
N CYS A 36 6.02 3.35 -8.31
CA CYS A 36 5.58 2.11 -7.68
C CYS A 36 4.18 2.29 -7.09
N SER A 37 3.63 1.28 -6.47
CA SER A 37 2.35 1.33 -5.78
C SER A 37 2.49 0.83 -4.36
N ILE A 38 1.85 1.52 -3.44
CA ILE A 38 1.79 1.18 -2.02
C ILE A 38 0.39 0.62 -1.76
N PHE A 39 0.31 -0.59 -1.22
CA PHE A 39 -0.92 -1.23 -0.78
C PHE A 39 -1.05 -1.11 0.72
N VAL A 40 -2.24 -0.78 1.20
CA VAL A 40 -2.54 -0.65 2.63
C VAL A 40 -3.77 -1.48 2.98
N PHE A 41 -3.59 -2.37 3.93
CA PHE A 41 -4.69 -3.02 4.64
C PHE A 41 -4.80 -2.42 6.03
N THR A 42 -6.01 -2.24 6.52
CA THR A 42 -6.23 -1.82 7.91
C THR A 42 -7.40 -2.58 8.51
N GLU A 43 -7.24 -2.99 9.76
CA GLU A 43 -8.28 -3.51 10.62
C GLU A 43 -8.51 -2.51 11.75
N PRO A 44 -9.48 -1.58 11.58
CA PRO A 44 -9.63 -0.43 12.49
C PRO A 44 -9.94 -0.81 13.92
N LEU A 45 -10.66 -1.93 14.12
CA LEU A 45 -11.05 -2.38 15.46
C LEU A 45 -9.90 -3.04 16.23
N ALA A 46 -8.93 -3.60 15.52
CA ALA A 46 -7.72 -4.17 16.10
C ALA A 46 -6.55 -3.17 16.16
N ASP A 47 -6.75 -1.96 15.64
CA ASP A 47 -5.68 -0.96 15.43
C ASP A 47 -4.47 -1.54 14.66
N TYR A 48 -4.75 -2.46 13.72
CA TYR A 48 -3.75 -3.15 12.94
C TYR A 48 -3.74 -2.64 11.50
N ARG A 49 -2.56 -2.55 10.93
CA ARG A 49 -2.33 -2.23 9.53
C ARG A 49 -1.20 -3.06 8.95
N HIS A 50 -1.27 -3.30 7.64
CA HIS A 50 -0.21 -3.89 6.85
C HIS A 50 0.02 -3.05 5.61
N VAL A 51 1.30 -2.79 5.30
CA VAL A 51 1.72 -1.97 4.16
C VAL A 51 2.73 -2.73 3.32
N SER A 52 2.53 -2.77 2.02
CA SER A 52 3.46 -3.36 1.08
C SER A 52 3.74 -2.45 -0.12
N VAL A 53 4.87 -2.66 -0.79
CA VAL A 53 5.28 -1.92 -1.97
C VAL A 53 5.42 -2.87 -3.16
N ARG A 54 4.78 -2.51 -4.28
CA ARG A 54 4.87 -3.24 -5.55
C ARG A 54 5.30 -2.31 -6.67
N GLN A 55 6.02 -2.84 -7.65
CA GLN A 55 6.38 -2.05 -8.84
C GLN A 55 5.16 -1.61 -9.64
N HIS A 56 4.12 -2.42 -9.64
CA HIS A 56 2.89 -2.18 -10.39
C HIS A 56 1.66 -2.39 -9.50
N ARG A 57 0.48 -2.10 -10.06
CA ARG A 57 -0.83 -2.36 -9.47
C ARG A 57 -1.70 -3.18 -10.44
N THR A 58 -1.14 -4.27 -10.91
CA THR A 58 -1.83 -5.17 -11.80
C THR A 58 -2.79 -6.09 -11.03
N LYS A 59 -3.63 -6.83 -11.75
CA LYS A 59 -4.47 -7.88 -11.18
C LYS A 59 -3.65 -8.92 -10.42
N ARG A 60 -2.43 -9.20 -10.90
CA ARG A 60 -1.51 -10.13 -10.25
C ARG A 60 -0.98 -9.56 -8.94
N ASP A 61 -0.58 -8.28 -8.93
CA ASP A 61 -0.11 -7.64 -7.70
C ASP A 61 -1.19 -7.68 -6.62
N TRP A 62 -2.42 -7.30 -6.96
CA TRP A 62 -3.56 -7.40 -6.05
C TRP A 62 -3.81 -8.84 -5.58
N ALA A 63 -3.76 -9.83 -6.47
CA ALA A 63 -3.98 -11.22 -6.12
C ALA A 63 -2.91 -11.76 -5.16
N GLU A 64 -1.65 -11.37 -5.34
CA GLU A 64 -0.55 -11.71 -4.43
C GLU A 64 -0.73 -11.05 -3.05
N GLU A 65 -1.20 -9.80 -2.99
CA GLU A 65 -1.54 -9.15 -1.72
C GLU A 65 -2.67 -9.87 -1.00
N ILE A 66 -3.71 -10.28 -1.71
CA ILE A 66 -4.81 -11.07 -1.13
C ILE A 66 -4.34 -12.43 -0.64
N ARG A 67 -3.47 -13.09 -1.41
CA ARG A 67 -2.88 -14.36 -0.96
C ARG A 67 -2.12 -14.14 0.35
N TYR A 68 -1.24 -13.17 0.41
CA TYR A 68 -0.48 -12.85 1.61
C TYR A 68 -1.38 -12.53 2.81
N LEU A 69 -2.40 -11.71 2.61
CA LEU A 69 -3.40 -11.39 3.63
C LEU A 69 -4.05 -12.65 4.22
N LEU A 70 -4.43 -13.60 3.36
CA LEU A 70 -5.16 -14.80 3.77
C LEU A 70 -4.25 -15.91 4.31
N THR A 71 -2.98 -16.01 3.87
CA THR A 71 -2.09 -17.09 4.25
C THR A 71 -1.12 -16.74 5.35
N GLU A 72 -0.71 -15.46 5.43
CA GLU A 72 0.32 -15.03 6.39
C GLU A 72 -0.27 -14.17 7.52
N ILE A 73 -1.18 -13.25 7.20
CA ILE A 73 -1.76 -12.35 8.23
C ILE A 73 -2.91 -13.03 8.96
N TYR A 74 -3.83 -13.65 8.23
CA TYR A 74 -5.03 -14.29 8.78
C TYR A 74 -5.16 -15.77 8.38
N PRO A 75 -4.17 -16.63 8.64
CA PRO A 75 -4.18 -18.04 8.18
C PRO A 75 -5.34 -18.85 8.74
N GLU A 76 -5.71 -18.61 9.99
CA GLU A 76 -6.71 -19.41 10.72
C GLU A 76 -8.15 -18.93 10.53
N HIS A 77 -8.36 -17.78 9.87
CA HIS A 77 -9.70 -17.22 9.71
C HIS A 77 -10.41 -17.85 8.51
N GLU A 78 -11.59 -18.42 8.74
CA GLU A 78 -12.40 -19.03 7.68
C GLU A 78 -12.88 -18.00 6.67
N LYS A 79 -13.14 -16.77 7.11
CA LYS A 79 -13.68 -15.69 6.28
C LYS A 79 -13.10 -14.33 6.65
N ILE A 80 -12.75 -13.56 5.62
CA ILE A 80 -12.30 -12.18 5.73
C ILE A 80 -13.26 -11.28 4.97
N ILE A 81 -13.83 -10.31 5.65
CA ILE A 81 -14.62 -9.24 5.04
C ILE A 81 -13.65 -8.15 4.61
N LEU A 82 -13.55 -7.92 3.32
CA LEU A 82 -12.64 -6.95 2.72
C LEU A 82 -13.43 -5.78 2.11
N VAL A 83 -13.26 -4.59 2.67
CA VAL A 83 -13.80 -3.36 2.11
C VAL A 83 -12.72 -2.70 1.25
N MET A 84 -13.04 -2.32 0.02
CA MET A 84 -12.13 -1.67 -0.92
C MET A 84 -12.87 -0.87 -1.99
N ASP A 85 -12.14 -0.11 -2.79
CA ASP A 85 -12.70 0.58 -3.93
C ASP A 85 -13.02 -0.39 -5.11
N ASN A 86 -13.82 0.07 -6.04
CA ASN A 86 -14.29 -0.74 -7.17
C ASN A 86 -13.36 -0.59 -8.40
N LEU A 87 -12.05 -0.83 -8.21
CA LEU A 87 -11.11 -0.88 -9.32
C LEU A 87 -11.26 -2.19 -10.13
N ASN A 88 -11.00 -2.12 -11.42
CA ASN A 88 -11.07 -3.28 -12.33
C ASN A 88 -10.09 -4.41 -11.97
N THR A 89 -9.04 -4.11 -11.23
CA THR A 89 -8.05 -5.07 -10.74
C THR A 89 -8.52 -5.81 -9.50
N HIS A 90 -9.45 -5.25 -8.73
CA HIS A 90 -9.90 -5.71 -7.42
C HIS A 90 -11.10 -6.66 -7.52
N THR A 91 -10.92 -7.78 -8.15
CA THR A 91 -12.00 -8.78 -8.33
C THR A 91 -11.54 -10.19 -8.02
N LYS A 92 -12.45 -11.05 -7.58
CA LYS A 92 -12.15 -12.49 -7.40
C LYS A 92 -11.65 -13.14 -8.69
N ALA A 93 -12.04 -12.64 -9.87
CA ALA A 93 -11.53 -13.13 -11.16
C ALA A 93 -10.01 -12.94 -11.30
N SER A 94 -9.44 -11.93 -10.65
CA SER A 94 -7.98 -11.70 -10.64
C SER A 94 -7.22 -12.84 -9.97
N LEU A 95 -7.80 -13.50 -8.96
CA LEU A 95 -7.21 -14.67 -8.32
C LEU A 95 -7.09 -15.84 -9.31
N TYR A 96 -8.14 -16.09 -10.10
CA TYR A 96 -8.14 -17.17 -11.11
C TYR A 96 -7.22 -16.88 -12.30
N GLN A 97 -6.88 -15.61 -12.54
CA GLN A 97 -5.90 -15.23 -13.56
C GLN A 97 -4.46 -15.37 -13.06
N SER A 98 -4.26 -15.35 -11.74
CA SER A 98 -2.93 -15.33 -11.11
C SER A 98 -2.50 -16.68 -10.55
N PHE A 99 -3.44 -17.52 -10.12
CA PHE A 99 -3.17 -18.78 -9.43
C PHE A 99 -3.89 -19.96 -10.08
N PRO A 100 -3.42 -21.21 -9.83
CA PRO A 100 -4.13 -22.41 -10.23
C PRO A 100 -5.56 -22.43 -9.67
N ALA A 101 -6.50 -22.99 -10.43
CA ALA A 101 -7.94 -22.94 -10.11
C ALA A 101 -8.28 -23.41 -8.68
N LYS A 102 -7.62 -24.46 -8.19
CA LYS A 102 -7.82 -24.97 -6.81
C LYS A 102 -7.42 -23.96 -5.74
N GLU A 103 -6.27 -23.32 -5.91
CA GLU A 103 -5.78 -22.28 -5.00
C GLU A 103 -6.66 -21.03 -5.07
N ALA A 104 -6.95 -20.55 -6.28
CA ALA A 104 -7.81 -19.40 -6.50
C ALA A 104 -9.20 -19.59 -5.87
N ALA A 105 -9.80 -20.80 -6.00
CA ALA A 105 -11.07 -21.12 -5.39
C ALA A 105 -10.99 -21.11 -3.85
N ALA A 106 -9.93 -21.66 -3.28
CA ALA A 106 -9.71 -21.66 -1.83
C ALA A 106 -9.61 -20.23 -1.28
N LEU A 107 -8.81 -19.37 -1.93
CA LEU A 107 -8.69 -17.96 -1.56
C LEU A 107 -10.02 -17.19 -1.74
N ALA A 108 -10.68 -17.35 -2.88
CA ALA A 108 -11.94 -16.68 -3.21
C ALA A 108 -13.08 -17.04 -2.24
N ASN A 109 -13.10 -18.28 -1.74
CA ASN A 109 -14.12 -18.74 -0.78
C ASN A 109 -13.94 -18.11 0.61
N ARG A 110 -12.72 -17.73 0.96
CA ARG A 110 -12.41 -17.05 2.22
C ARG A 110 -12.66 -15.54 2.17
N LEU A 111 -12.92 -14.95 0.99
CA LEU A 111 -13.15 -13.53 0.81
C LEU A 111 -14.63 -13.20 0.69
N GLU A 112 -15.08 -12.24 1.48
CA GLU A 112 -16.30 -11.49 1.29
C GLU A 112 -15.95 -10.04 0.97
N ILE A 113 -16.17 -9.63 -0.30
CA ILE A 113 -15.74 -8.32 -0.78
C ILE A 113 -16.91 -7.35 -0.77
N HIS A 114 -16.72 -6.19 -0.15
CA HIS A 114 -17.64 -5.07 -0.16
C HIS A 114 -16.96 -3.87 -0.85
N TYR A 115 -17.57 -3.40 -1.91
CA TYR A 115 -17.06 -2.24 -2.64
C TYR A 115 -17.67 -0.94 -2.11
N THR A 116 -16.83 0.08 -1.98
CA THR A 116 -17.33 1.44 -1.71
C THR A 116 -18.15 1.95 -2.89
N PRO A 117 -19.15 2.82 -2.66
CA PRO A 117 -19.92 3.43 -3.74
C PRO A 117 -19.04 4.17 -4.75
N LYS A 118 -19.46 4.19 -6.02
CA LYS A 118 -18.70 4.77 -7.14
C LYS A 118 -18.18 6.20 -6.91
N HIS A 119 -18.84 6.98 -6.08
CA HIS A 119 -18.46 8.36 -5.74
C HIS A 119 -18.28 8.53 -4.22
N GLY A 120 -17.94 7.46 -3.52
CA GLY A 120 -17.82 7.41 -2.08
C GLY A 120 -16.52 6.74 -1.61
N SER A 121 -15.42 6.87 -2.36
CA SER A 121 -14.11 6.32 -1.97
C SER A 121 -13.67 6.81 -0.58
N TRP A 122 -14.03 8.06 -0.23
CA TRP A 122 -13.80 8.63 1.10
C TRP A 122 -14.43 7.84 2.26
N LEU A 123 -15.35 6.92 1.98
CA LEU A 123 -15.86 5.95 2.95
C LEU A 123 -14.88 4.80 3.22
N ASN A 124 -13.84 4.66 2.40
CA ASN A 124 -12.79 3.68 2.63
C ASN A 124 -11.87 4.18 3.75
N ILE A 125 -12.01 3.58 4.92
CA ILE A 125 -11.24 4.00 6.11
C ILE A 125 -9.72 3.86 5.92
N ALA A 126 -9.25 3.04 4.97
CA ALA A 126 -7.84 2.91 4.62
C ALA A 126 -7.24 4.21 4.08
N GLU A 127 -8.06 5.14 3.54
CA GLU A 127 -7.59 6.49 3.15
C GLU A 127 -7.04 7.29 4.34
N ILE A 128 -7.53 7.04 5.54
CA ILE A 128 -7.01 7.67 6.78
C ILE A 128 -5.57 7.23 7.01
N GLU A 129 -5.29 5.94 6.87
CA GLU A 129 -3.93 5.39 7.01
C GLU A 129 -3.01 5.86 5.88
N LEU A 130 -3.50 5.93 4.64
CA LEU A 130 -2.74 6.51 3.52
C LEU A 130 -2.36 7.97 3.78
N ASN A 131 -3.24 8.74 4.38
CA ASN A 131 -2.98 10.14 4.73
C ASN A 131 -1.96 10.26 5.88
N ALA A 132 -2.12 9.45 6.94
CA ALA A 132 -1.18 9.39 8.06
C ALA A 132 0.23 9.00 7.57
N MET A 133 0.33 7.94 6.76
CA MET A 133 1.56 7.48 6.13
C MET A 133 2.22 8.57 5.28
N THR A 134 1.42 9.27 4.47
CA THR A 134 1.93 10.36 3.63
C THR A 134 2.59 11.46 4.45
N ARG A 135 1.97 11.87 5.55
CA ARG A 135 2.49 12.95 6.41
C ARG A 135 3.65 12.50 7.30
N GLN A 136 3.66 11.25 7.75
CA GLN A 136 4.61 10.76 8.75
C GLN A 136 5.84 10.10 8.14
N CYS A 137 5.70 9.53 6.93
CA CYS A 137 6.76 8.74 6.30
C CYS A 137 7.16 9.29 4.92
N LEU A 138 6.21 9.72 4.10
CA LEU A 138 6.42 10.04 2.70
C LEU A 138 6.62 11.55 2.43
N ASP A 139 6.66 12.40 3.46
CA ASP A 139 6.93 13.85 3.33
C ASP A 139 8.43 14.12 3.12
N ARG A 140 9.02 13.40 2.18
CA ARG A 140 10.43 13.49 1.76
C ARG A 140 10.63 12.78 0.42
N ARG A 141 11.78 13.02 -0.20
CA ARG A 141 12.20 12.29 -1.40
C ARG A 141 12.73 10.92 -1.04
N ILE A 142 12.25 9.91 -1.74
CA ILE A 142 12.74 8.52 -1.66
C ILE A 142 12.95 8.07 -3.09
N ASP A 143 14.17 7.73 -3.42
CA ASP A 143 14.65 7.48 -4.77
C ASP A 143 14.63 6.00 -5.17
N ASP A 144 14.53 5.10 -4.19
CA ASP A 144 14.62 3.66 -4.38
C ASP A 144 13.44 2.92 -3.74
N ILE A 145 12.96 1.87 -4.43
CA ILE A 145 11.79 1.08 -3.99
C ILE A 145 12.09 0.26 -2.74
N GLN A 146 13.32 -0.24 -2.58
CA GLN A 146 13.69 -1.02 -1.40
C GLN A 146 13.76 -0.11 -0.18
N LYS A 147 14.37 1.05 -0.33
CA LYS A 147 14.39 2.08 0.72
C LYS A 147 12.99 2.51 1.12
N LEU A 148 12.09 2.69 0.14
CA LEU A 148 10.68 2.97 0.43
C LEU A 148 10.03 1.84 1.23
N SER A 149 10.27 0.58 0.86
CA SER A 149 9.74 -0.58 1.56
C SER A 149 10.23 -0.66 3.01
N GLU A 150 11.52 -0.42 3.24
CA GLU A 150 12.13 -0.41 4.58
C GLU A 150 11.53 0.70 5.47
N GLU A 151 11.36 1.90 4.92
CA GLU A 151 10.77 3.02 5.63
C GLU A 151 9.29 2.79 5.99
N LEU A 152 8.54 2.20 5.07
CA LEU A 152 7.14 1.85 5.30
C LEU A 152 7.00 0.72 6.32
N SER A 153 7.86 -0.29 6.28
CA SER A 153 7.92 -1.36 7.27
C SER A 153 8.23 -0.81 8.68
N ALA A 154 9.17 0.12 8.78
CA ALA A 154 9.49 0.80 10.04
C ALA A 154 8.32 1.67 10.53
N TRP A 155 7.60 2.33 9.63
CA TRP A 155 6.41 3.10 9.95
C TRP A 155 5.27 2.18 10.43
N GLU A 156 5.00 1.08 9.75
CA GLU A 156 4.03 0.05 10.12
C GLU A 156 4.31 -0.49 11.53
N SER A 157 5.56 -0.91 11.78
CA SER A 157 5.98 -1.47 13.08
C SER A 157 5.81 -0.50 14.26
N ARG A 158 5.91 0.81 14.01
CA ARG A 158 5.71 1.83 15.05
C ARG A 158 4.24 2.14 15.33
N ARG A 159 3.36 1.80 14.38
CA ARG A 159 1.94 2.09 14.48
C ARG A 159 1.10 0.88 14.92
N ASN A 160 1.62 -0.33 14.74
CA ASN A 160 1.03 -1.57 15.26
C ASN A 160 1.56 -1.87 16.67
#